data_e4ef7f02939bb7fcbd3df1a4d1ad5f18
#
_entry.id   e4ef7f02939bb7fcbd3df1a4d1ad5f18
#
_cell.length_a   1.000
_cell.length_b   1.000
_cell.length_c   1.000
_cell.angle_alpha   90.00
_cell.angle_beta   90.00
_cell.angle_gamma   90.00
#
_symmetry.space_group_name_H-M   'P 1'
#
loop_
_entity.id
_entity.type
_entity.pdbx_description
1 polymer ?
#
loop_
_entity_poly.entity_id
_entity_poly.type
_entity_poly.pdbx_seq_one_letter_code
_entity_poly.pdbx_strand_id
1 'polypeptide(L)'
;MARITAEILETPLDIGGACDLVADPAHGAIDSFIGVVRNHHAGQAVTGITYDVHQALGEKVLHDICDEAAGLWPGTHYYVAHYKGTLDIGGISVLIAVSSAHREPTFEACRYVIEEIKLRAPVWKQEHYPDGKSEWLPGHSLVTEAATD
;
A
#
# COMPACT_ATOMS: atom_id res chain seq x y z
N MET A 1 -7.72 10.51 -19.33
CA MET A 1 -7.17 11.16 -18.10
C MET A 1 -7.25 10.21 -16.93
N ALA A 2 -6.13 9.98 -16.28
CA ALA A 2 -6.08 9.08 -15.12
C ALA A 2 -6.82 9.66 -13.93
N ARG A 3 -7.63 8.83 -13.24
CA ARG A 3 -8.16 9.18 -11.92
C ARG A 3 -7.25 8.57 -10.87
N ILE A 4 -6.84 9.37 -9.91
CA ILE A 4 -5.94 8.94 -8.84
C ILE A 4 -6.53 9.40 -7.51
N THR A 5 -6.73 8.44 -6.60
CA THR A 5 -7.09 8.72 -5.20
C THR A 5 -5.99 8.14 -4.32
N ALA A 6 -5.36 8.99 -3.52
CA ALA A 6 -4.28 8.59 -2.62
C ALA A 6 -4.60 9.06 -1.20
N GLU A 7 -4.64 8.14 -0.24
CA GLU A 7 -5.10 8.41 1.12
C GLU A 7 -4.21 7.77 2.17
N ILE A 8 -4.04 8.48 3.29
CA ILE A 8 -3.53 7.92 4.54
C ILE A 8 -4.70 7.90 5.51
N LEU A 9 -5.07 6.71 5.98
CA LEU A 9 -6.29 6.53 6.76
C LEU A 9 -6.00 5.92 8.13
N GLU A 10 -6.75 6.35 9.14
CA GLU A 10 -6.73 5.78 10.49
C GLU A 10 -7.95 4.88 10.72
N THR A 11 -8.72 4.60 9.68
CA THR A 11 -9.86 3.70 9.67
C THR A 11 -9.56 2.50 8.78
N PRO A 12 -10.25 1.36 8.94
CA PRO A 12 -9.99 0.17 8.10
C PRO A 12 -10.08 0.47 6.61
N LEU A 13 -9.11 -0.05 5.87
CA LEU A 13 -9.07 0.13 4.42
C LEU A 13 -10.17 -0.72 3.76
N ASP A 14 -10.88 -0.13 2.79
CA ASP A 14 -12.07 -0.72 2.17
C ASP A 14 -11.76 -1.21 0.75
N ILE A 15 -11.63 -2.53 0.60
CA ILE A 15 -11.31 -3.17 -0.69
C ILE A 15 -12.40 -2.90 -1.72
N GLY A 16 -13.66 -3.06 -1.34
CA GLY A 16 -14.78 -2.84 -2.24
C GLY A 16 -14.86 -1.40 -2.72
N GLY A 17 -14.69 -0.45 -1.80
CA GLY A 17 -14.66 0.97 -2.13
C GLY A 17 -13.53 1.34 -3.06
N ALA A 18 -12.36 0.73 -2.88
CA ALA A 18 -11.21 0.95 -3.78
C ALA A 18 -11.53 0.51 -5.21
N CYS A 19 -12.12 -0.67 -5.36
CA CYS A 19 -12.53 -1.16 -6.67
C CYS A 19 -13.56 -0.25 -7.34
N ASP A 20 -14.52 0.25 -6.57
CA ASP A 20 -15.54 1.17 -7.09
C ASP A 20 -14.92 2.49 -7.59
N LEU A 21 -13.91 3.00 -6.89
CA LEU A 21 -13.25 4.25 -7.26
C LEU A 21 -12.45 4.17 -8.56
N VAL A 22 -11.95 2.99 -8.92
CA VAL A 22 -11.21 2.82 -10.17
C VAL A 22 -12.07 2.27 -11.31
N ALA A 23 -13.31 1.89 -11.02
CA ALA A 23 -14.21 1.33 -12.04
C ALA A 23 -14.45 2.33 -13.17
N ASP A 24 -14.49 1.81 -14.38
CA ASP A 24 -14.72 2.59 -15.59
C ASP A 24 -15.41 1.68 -16.61
N PRO A 25 -16.51 2.13 -17.26
CA PRO A 25 -17.19 1.29 -18.26
C PRO A 25 -16.29 0.82 -19.40
N ALA A 26 -15.19 1.52 -19.66
CA ALA A 26 -14.24 1.16 -20.71
C ALA A 26 -13.13 0.22 -20.19
N HIS A 27 -13.09 -0.06 -18.88
CA HIS A 27 -12.04 -0.89 -18.28
C HIS A 27 -12.57 -2.30 -17.98
N GLY A 28 -11.92 -3.29 -18.58
CA GLY A 28 -12.26 -4.69 -18.38
C GLY A 28 -11.46 -5.39 -17.29
N ALA A 29 -10.51 -4.70 -16.66
CA ALA A 29 -9.64 -5.31 -15.66
C ALA A 29 -9.40 -4.41 -14.47
N ILE A 30 -9.43 -5.00 -13.27
CA ILE A 30 -9.01 -4.37 -12.02
C ILE A 30 -8.08 -5.35 -11.32
N ASP A 31 -6.87 -4.90 -10.98
CA ASP A 31 -5.94 -5.66 -10.15
C ASP A 31 -5.77 -4.94 -8.82
N SER A 32 -5.65 -5.69 -7.73
CA SER A 32 -5.43 -5.12 -6.42
C SER A 32 -4.29 -5.82 -5.69
N PHE A 33 -3.50 -5.03 -4.99
CA PHE A 33 -2.53 -5.55 -4.03
C PHE A 33 -2.99 -5.18 -2.63
N ILE A 34 -3.03 -6.17 -1.76
CA ILE A 34 -3.47 -6.01 -0.37
C ILE A 34 -2.34 -6.48 0.52
N GLY A 35 -1.69 -5.55 1.23
CA GLY A 35 -0.66 -5.88 2.22
C GLY A 35 -1.31 -6.12 3.57
N VAL A 36 -0.98 -7.24 4.20
CA VAL A 36 -1.55 -7.63 5.50
C VAL A 36 -0.44 -7.88 6.50
N VAL A 37 -0.77 -7.76 7.80
CA VAL A 37 0.18 -7.98 8.88
C VAL A 37 0.34 -9.47 9.11
N ARG A 38 1.60 -9.96 9.05
CA ARG A 38 1.96 -11.35 9.30
C ARG A 38 2.30 -11.57 10.78
N ASN A 39 2.22 -12.83 11.20
CA ASN A 39 2.52 -13.21 12.59
C ASN A 39 3.99 -13.49 12.87
N HIS A 40 4.88 -13.18 11.94
CA HIS A 40 6.33 -13.36 12.10
C HIS A 40 7.10 -12.43 11.19
N HIS A 41 8.33 -12.11 11.60
CA HIS A 41 9.27 -11.33 10.80
C HIS A 41 10.68 -11.66 11.25
N ALA A 42 11.58 -11.96 10.31
CA ALA A 42 12.99 -12.28 10.57
C ALA A 42 13.16 -13.37 11.64
N GLY A 43 12.32 -14.41 11.59
CA GLY A 43 12.37 -15.54 12.52
C GLY A 43 11.76 -15.26 13.90
N GLN A 44 11.14 -14.10 14.10
CA GLN A 44 10.55 -13.69 15.36
C GLN A 44 9.04 -13.62 15.27
N ALA A 45 8.34 -14.07 16.32
CA ALA A 45 6.88 -13.97 16.41
C ALA A 45 6.47 -12.51 16.59
N VAL A 46 5.43 -12.10 15.86
CA VAL A 46 4.88 -10.73 15.87
C VAL A 46 3.39 -10.84 16.19
N THR A 47 2.88 -9.97 17.07
CA THR A 47 1.47 -9.93 17.44
C THR A 47 0.72 -8.78 16.77
N GLY A 48 1.41 -7.81 16.23
CA GLY A 48 0.83 -6.68 15.54
C GLY A 48 1.89 -5.70 15.11
N ILE A 49 1.46 -4.68 14.36
CA ILE A 49 2.34 -3.61 13.89
C ILE A 49 1.64 -2.27 14.06
N THR A 50 2.40 -1.27 14.53
CA THR A 50 1.97 0.12 14.49
C THR A 50 2.67 0.81 13.33
N TYR A 51 1.90 1.43 12.47
CA TYR A 51 2.41 2.23 11.36
C TYR A 51 2.30 3.71 11.69
N ASP A 52 3.41 4.43 11.59
CA ASP A 52 3.40 5.89 11.63
C ASP A 52 3.71 6.39 10.22
N VAL A 53 2.91 7.34 9.76
CA VAL A 53 3.00 7.87 8.40
C VAL A 53 2.85 9.39 8.47
N HIS A 54 3.73 10.11 7.79
CA HIS A 54 3.58 11.55 7.67
C HIS A 54 2.39 11.83 6.74
N GLN A 55 1.32 12.43 7.29
CA GLN A 55 0.03 12.54 6.59
C GLN A 55 0.15 13.24 5.21
N ALA A 56 0.53 14.51 5.20
CA ALA A 56 0.55 15.30 3.97
C ALA A 56 1.60 14.80 2.97
N LEU A 57 2.82 14.54 3.45
CA LEU A 57 3.89 14.04 2.59
C LEU A 57 3.59 12.63 2.10
N GLY A 58 3.02 11.79 2.96
CA GLY A 58 2.63 10.44 2.59
C GLY A 58 1.62 10.43 1.44
N GLU A 59 0.56 11.22 1.56
CA GLU A 59 -0.45 11.33 0.51
C GLU A 59 0.14 11.86 -0.79
N LYS A 60 1.03 12.86 -0.71
CA LYS A 60 1.70 13.41 -1.88
C LYS A 60 2.57 12.36 -2.57
N VAL A 61 3.37 11.63 -1.82
CA VAL A 61 4.25 10.59 -2.38
C VAL A 61 3.45 9.49 -3.04
N LEU A 62 2.37 9.03 -2.39
CA LEU A 62 1.50 8.01 -2.98
C LEU A 62 0.86 8.51 -4.28
N HIS A 63 0.40 9.73 -4.30
CA HIS A 63 -0.18 10.33 -5.50
C HIS A 63 0.86 10.44 -6.62
N ASP A 64 2.06 10.93 -6.31
CA ASP A 64 3.13 11.10 -7.29
C ASP A 64 3.53 9.75 -7.91
N ILE A 65 3.59 8.68 -7.11
CA ILE A 65 3.89 7.34 -7.62
C ILE A 65 2.83 6.89 -8.63
N CYS A 66 1.55 7.10 -8.31
CA CYS A 66 0.46 6.74 -9.22
C CYS A 66 0.47 7.60 -10.49
N ASP A 67 0.79 8.87 -10.36
CA ASP A 67 0.90 9.77 -11.51
C ASP A 67 2.02 9.33 -12.46
N GLU A 68 3.17 8.92 -11.91
CA GLU A 68 4.27 8.33 -12.68
C GLU A 68 3.84 7.05 -13.39
N ALA A 69 3.14 6.18 -12.67
CA ALA A 69 2.62 4.93 -13.25
C ALA A 69 1.65 5.20 -14.39
N ALA A 70 0.78 6.19 -14.23
CA ALA A 70 -0.18 6.57 -15.27
C ALA A 70 0.52 7.05 -16.55
N GLY A 71 1.69 7.68 -16.41
CA GLY A 71 2.51 8.06 -17.57
C GLY A 71 3.17 6.88 -18.25
N LEU A 72 3.57 5.86 -17.48
CA LEU A 72 4.18 4.63 -18.02
C LEU A 72 3.13 3.71 -18.66
N TRP A 73 1.93 3.65 -18.07
CA TRP A 73 0.81 2.83 -18.56
C TRP A 73 -0.41 3.71 -18.79
N PRO A 74 -0.51 4.40 -19.94
CA PRO A 74 -1.65 5.27 -20.23
C PRO A 74 -2.98 4.51 -20.18
N GLY A 75 -4.04 5.20 -19.76
CA GLY A 75 -5.36 4.60 -19.69
C GLY A 75 -5.61 3.77 -18.44
N THR A 76 -4.89 4.04 -17.36
CA THR A 76 -5.07 3.37 -16.06
C THR A 76 -5.62 4.34 -15.03
N HIS A 77 -6.42 3.80 -14.07
CA HIS A 77 -6.89 4.55 -12.90
C HIS A 77 -6.33 3.90 -11.65
N TYR A 78 -6.18 4.69 -10.58
CA TYR A 78 -5.51 4.25 -9.35
C TYR A 78 -6.30 4.63 -8.11
N TYR A 79 -6.31 3.72 -7.16
CA TYR A 79 -6.59 3.98 -5.76
C TYR A 79 -5.44 3.44 -4.94
N VAL A 80 -4.92 4.22 -4.01
CA VAL A 80 -3.89 3.75 -3.08
C VAL A 80 -4.16 4.34 -1.70
N ALA A 81 -4.10 3.48 -0.69
CA ALA A 81 -4.23 3.91 0.70
C ALA A 81 -3.23 3.18 1.57
N HIS A 82 -2.70 3.87 2.56
CA HIS A 82 -1.89 3.27 3.61
C HIS A 82 -2.53 3.54 4.96
N TYR A 83 -2.54 2.51 5.82
CA TYR A 83 -3.08 2.63 7.16
C TYR A 83 -2.09 3.32 8.08
N LYS A 84 -2.60 4.19 8.96
CA LYS A 84 -1.83 4.82 10.03
C LYS A 84 -2.47 4.42 11.35
N GLY A 85 -1.70 3.78 12.22
CA GLY A 85 -2.17 3.28 13.50
C GLY A 85 -1.73 1.85 13.75
N THR A 86 -2.34 1.20 14.73
CA THR A 86 -1.99 -0.16 15.14
C THR A 86 -2.91 -1.18 14.50
N LEU A 87 -2.33 -2.21 13.91
CA LEU A 87 -3.04 -3.34 13.31
C LEU A 87 -2.69 -4.64 13.99
N ASP A 88 -3.69 -5.49 14.16
CA ASP A 88 -3.50 -6.88 14.56
C ASP A 88 -3.09 -7.74 13.35
N ILE A 89 -2.74 -8.99 13.60
CA ILE A 89 -2.44 -9.98 12.55
C ILE A 89 -3.63 -10.04 11.57
N GLY A 90 -3.31 -10.00 10.28
CA GLY A 90 -4.32 -9.99 9.22
C GLY A 90 -4.90 -8.63 8.89
N GLY A 91 -4.55 -7.59 9.64
CA GLY A 91 -4.97 -6.22 9.36
C GLY A 91 -4.38 -5.73 8.04
N ILE A 92 -5.13 -4.92 7.31
CA ILE A 92 -4.72 -4.41 6.00
C ILE A 92 -3.92 -3.12 6.21
N SER A 93 -2.64 -3.15 5.82
CA SER A 93 -1.74 -2.00 5.97
C SER A 93 -1.68 -1.12 4.74
N VAL A 94 -1.77 -1.73 3.56
CA VAL A 94 -1.72 -1.00 2.29
C VAL A 94 -2.68 -1.65 1.31
N LEU A 95 -3.34 -0.81 0.53
CA LEU A 95 -4.32 -1.25 -0.46
C LEU A 95 -4.09 -0.46 -1.74
N ILE A 96 -3.89 -1.18 -2.85
CA ILE A 96 -3.70 -0.58 -4.17
C ILE A 96 -4.71 -1.23 -5.10
N ALA A 97 -5.43 -0.42 -5.87
CA ALA A 97 -6.28 -0.90 -6.96
C ALA A 97 -5.93 -0.15 -8.23
N VAL A 98 -5.79 -0.89 -9.33
CA VAL A 98 -5.48 -0.33 -10.64
C VAL A 98 -6.45 -0.90 -11.64
N SER A 99 -7.05 -0.04 -12.46
CA SER A 99 -7.93 -0.48 -13.56
C SER A 99 -7.36 -0.08 -14.92
N SER A 100 -7.67 -0.89 -15.93
CA SER A 100 -7.28 -0.65 -17.31
C SER A 100 -8.23 -1.39 -18.23
N ALA A 101 -8.23 -1.04 -19.53
CA ALA A 101 -9.02 -1.76 -20.52
C ALA A 101 -8.68 -3.26 -20.54
N HIS A 102 -7.39 -3.60 -20.40
CA HIS A 102 -6.88 -4.98 -20.41
C HIS A 102 -6.03 -5.27 -19.17
N ARG A 103 -5.85 -6.56 -18.85
CA ARG A 103 -5.21 -6.97 -17.59
C ARG A 103 -3.71 -6.68 -17.50
N GLU A 104 -2.97 -6.76 -18.58
CA GLU A 104 -1.52 -6.61 -18.53
C GLU A 104 -1.06 -5.29 -17.91
N PRO A 105 -1.57 -4.12 -18.32
CA PRO A 105 -1.20 -2.87 -17.65
C PRO A 105 -1.57 -2.85 -16.17
N THR A 106 -2.67 -3.51 -15.76
CA THR A 106 -3.04 -3.53 -14.33
C THR A 106 -2.02 -4.28 -13.51
N PHE A 107 -1.52 -5.41 -14.00
CA PHE A 107 -0.49 -6.19 -13.30
C PHE A 107 0.81 -5.42 -13.17
N GLU A 108 1.27 -4.85 -14.28
CA GLU A 108 2.54 -4.12 -14.30
C GLU A 108 2.49 -2.86 -13.45
N ALA A 109 1.44 -2.06 -13.60
CA ALA A 109 1.29 -0.81 -12.85
C ALA A 109 1.09 -1.07 -11.35
N CYS A 110 0.30 -2.06 -10.99
CA CYS A 110 0.09 -2.41 -9.57
C CYS A 110 1.41 -2.81 -8.92
N ARG A 111 2.22 -3.63 -9.58
CA ARG A 111 3.54 -4.00 -9.10
C ARG A 111 4.46 -2.79 -8.96
N TYR A 112 4.48 -1.93 -9.95
CA TYR A 112 5.27 -0.70 -9.92
C TYR A 112 4.92 0.13 -8.68
N VAL A 113 3.63 0.33 -8.44
CA VAL A 113 3.17 1.16 -7.33
C VAL A 113 3.63 0.59 -6.00
N ILE A 114 3.43 -0.70 -5.73
CA ILE A 114 3.85 -1.28 -4.44
C ILE A 114 5.37 -1.25 -4.27
N GLU A 115 6.13 -1.53 -5.31
CA GLU A 115 7.59 -1.49 -5.22
C GLU A 115 8.10 -0.07 -4.94
N GLU A 116 7.51 0.94 -5.58
CA GLU A 116 7.88 2.34 -5.34
C GLU A 116 7.46 2.82 -3.95
N ILE A 117 6.32 2.38 -3.45
CA ILE A 117 5.89 2.69 -2.08
C ILE A 117 6.94 2.20 -1.08
N LYS A 118 7.42 0.97 -1.25
CA LYS A 118 8.44 0.39 -0.35
C LYS A 118 9.76 1.14 -0.39
N LEU A 119 10.06 1.80 -1.50
CA LEU A 119 11.29 2.60 -1.64
C LEU A 119 11.12 4.03 -1.11
N ARG A 120 9.95 4.64 -1.25
CA ARG A 120 9.79 6.09 -1.18
C ARG A 120 8.82 6.59 -0.13
N ALA A 121 7.86 5.78 0.29
CA ALA A 121 6.83 6.26 1.21
C ALA A 121 7.39 6.54 2.60
N PRO A 122 7.05 7.70 3.21
CA PRO A 122 7.51 8.04 4.56
C PRO A 122 6.68 7.29 5.62
N VAL A 123 6.95 5.99 5.72
CA VAL A 123 6.24 5.06 6.60
C VAL A 123 7.24 4.43 7.56
N TRP A 124 6.92 4.45 8.85
CA TRP A 124 7.71 3.81 9.91
C TRP A 124 6.88 2.69 10.53
N LYS A 125 7.53 1.56 10.87
CA LYS A 125 6.90 0.37 11.43
C LYS A 125 7.44 0.10 12.83
N GLN A 126 6.53 -0.12 13.78
CA GLN A 126 6.85 -0.62 15.11
C GLN A 126 6.25 -2.02 15.25
N GLU A 127 7.09 -3.03 15.43
CA GLU A 127 6.64 -4.40 15.67
C GLU A 127 6.33 -4.61 17.14
N HIS A 128 5.25 -5.35 17.42
CA HIS A 128 4.86 -5.76 18.77
C HIS A 128 5.07 -7.25 18.92
N TYR A 129 5.58 -7.67 20.07
CA TYR A 129 5.97 -9.05 20.31
C TYR A 129 5.15 -9.71 21.43
N PRO A 130 5.10 -11.06 21.49
CA PRO A 130 4.27 -11.77 22.49
C PRO A 130 4.62 -11.44 23.94
N ASP A 131 5.85 -11.04 24.23
CA ASP A 131 6.29 -10.68 25.60
C ASP A 131 5.85 -9.27 26.01
N GLY A 132 5.11 -8.56 25.17
CA GLY A 132 4.67 -7.19 25.42
C GLY A 132 5.68 -6.12 25.02
N LYS A 133 6.86 -6.51 24.57
CA LYS A 133 7.87 -5.57 24.05
C LYS A 133 7.53 -5.15 22.63
N SER A 134 8.15 -4.06 22.20
CA SER A 134 7.99 -3.55 20.82
C SER A 134 9.28 -2.90 20.36
N GLU A 135 9.44 -2.79 19.06
CA GLU A 135 10.64 -2.21 18.45
C GLU A 135 10.29 -1.47 17.17
N TRP A 136 10.78 -0.23 17.06
CA TRP A 136 10.71 0.51 15.81
C TRP A 136 11.77 -0.02 14.85
N LEU A 137 11.37 -0.40 13.64
CA LEU A 137 12.29 -0.87 12.63
C LEU A 137 13.06 0.32 12.03
N PRO A 138 14.30 0.08 11.53
CA PRO A 138 15.14 1.17 11.03
C PRO A 138 14.57 1.84 9.77
N GLY A 139 14.67 3.17 9.73
CA GLY A 139 14.35 3.95 8.54
C GLY A 139 12.86 4.01 8.21
N HIS A 140 12.54 4.81 7.20
CA HIS A 140 11.17 4.89 6.69
C HIS A 140 10.95 4.01 5.45
N SER A 141 12.02 3.60 4.77
CA SER A 141 11.95 2.74 3.60
C SER A 141 11.62 1.31 4.00
N LEU A 142 10.73 0.68 3.27
CA LEU A 142 10.34 -0.71 3.50
C LEU A 142 11.20 -1.71 2.72
N VAL A 143 12.22 -1.25 2.00
CA VAL A 143 13.07 -2.10 1.16
C VAL A 143 13.79 -3.16 1.98
N THR A 144 14.33 -2.78 3.14
CA THR A 144 15.05 -3.71 4.02
C THR A 144 14.16 -4.84 4.48
N GLU A 145 12.91 -4.54 4.83
CA GLU A 145 11.93 -5.54 5.23
C GLU A 145 11.43 -6.35 4.04
N ALA A 146 11.40 -5.76 2.85
CA ALA A 146 10.99 -6.46 1.63
C ALA A 146 11.85 -7.68 1.36
N ALA A 147 13.13 -7.65 1.72
CA ALA A 147 14.03 -8.79 1.57
C ALA A 147 13.65 -9.96 2.48
N THR A 148 12.95 -9.70 3.58
CA THR A 148 12.51 -10.70 4.56
C THR A 148 11.02 -11.00 4.46
N ASP A 149 10.29 -10.18 3.75
CA ASP A 149 8.89 -10.36 3.49
C ASP A 149 8.68 -11.38 2.38
#